data_cb14817e2c3ba27dc0bfdd36a2bcb043
#
_entry.id   cb14817e2c3ba27dc0bfdd36a2bcb043
#
_cell.length_a   1.000
_cell.length_b   1.000
_cell.length_c   1.000
_cell.angle_alpha   90.00
_cell.angle_beta   90.00
_cell.angle_gamma   90.00
#
_symmetry.space_group_name_H-M   'P 1'
#
loop_
_entity.id
_entity.type
_entity.pdbx_description
1 polymer ?
#
loop_
_entity_poly.entity_id
_entity_poly.type
_entity_poly.pdbx_seq_one_letter_code
_entity_poly.pdbx_strand_id
1 'polypeptide(L)'
;FGGLGLASAQMGNNKEAKNYADKCASKGSKDPDALALSGRIWINMRDSEKKWFKKSEDFLEKGLKRDKEHEGSQYWYGVALLYNYQFDEAEDYFKNVVNKRGEYSGLADSKWKLSQKIVRAMPGTPVGRKVALKERINRADLAVLFSEELKIGVLFDRMPAQTAGFQSPSQAAQN
;
A
#
# COMPACT_ATOMS: atom_id res chain seq x y z
N PHE A 1 24.36 -9.44 0.71
CA PHE A 1 23.29 -9.90 1.63
C PHE A 1 21.91 -9.37 1.18
N GLY A 2 21.81 -8.12 0.74
CA GLY A 2 20.54 -7.50 0.39
C GLY A 2 19.78 -8.25 -0.71
N GLY A 3 20.43 -8.59 -1.82
CA GLY A 3 19.82 -9.37 -2.91
C GLY A 3 19.33 -10.74 -2.46
N LEU A 4 20.11 -11.44 -1.61
CA LEU A 4 19.70 -12.73 -1.03
C LEU A 4 18.46 -12.55 -0.12
N GLY A 5 18.43 -11.49 0.68
CA GLY A 5 17.29 -11.19 1.53
C GLY A 5 16.01 -10.90 0.74
N LEU A 6 16.10 -10.14 -0.36
CA LEU A 6 14.97 -9.90 -1.26
C LEU A 6 14.48 -11.19 -1.91
N ALA A 7 15.39 -12.02 -2.43
CA ALA A 7 15.04 -13.30 -3.02
C ALA A 7 14.35 -14.22 -2.00
N SER A 8 14.92 -14.36 -0.79
CA SER A 8 14.33 -15.16 0.28
C SER A 8 12.93 -14.66 0.67
N ALA A 9 12.72 -13.33 0.76
CA ALA A 9 11.41 -12.75 1.04
C ALA A 9 10.38 -13.05 -0.06
N GLN A 10 10.79 -12.96 -1.34
CA GLN A 10 9.92 -13.29 -2.47
C GLN A 10 9.56 -14.77 -2.53
N MET A 11 10.46 -15.65 -2.09
CA MET A 11 10.22 -17.09 -1.99
C MET A 11 9.42 -17.49 -0.73
N GLY A 12 9.06 -16.53 0.14
CA GLY A 12 8.38 -16.80 1.41
C GLY A 12 9.28 -17.34 2.52
N ASN A 13 10.60 -17.38 2.33
CA ASN A 13 11.57 -17.83 3.31
C ASN A 13 11.86 -16.73 4.35
N ASN A 14 10.85 -16.35 5.12
CA ASN A 14 10.92 -15.20 6.03
C ASN A 14 12.06 -15.28 7.05
N LYS A 15 12.39 -16.48 7.55
CA LYS A 15 13.49 -16.68 8.51
C LYS A 15 14.83 -16.26 7.91
N GLU A 16 15.10 -16.67 6.68
CA GLU A 16 16.33 -16.30 5.97
C GLU A 16 16.32 -14.84 5.57
N ALA A 17 15.18 -14.33 5.07
CA ALA A 17 15.03 -12.94 4.70
C ALA A 17 15.35 -12.00 5.87
N LYS A 18 14.85 -12.27 7.08
CA LYS A 18 15.18 -11.53 8.30
C LYS A 18 16.67 -11.56 8.61
N ASN A 19 17.28 -12.75 8.57
CA ASN A 19 18.70 -12.92 8.84
C ASN A 19 19.56 -12.12 7.84
N TYR A 20 19.17 -12.11 6.54
CA TYR A 20 19.87 -11.31 5.54
C TYR A 20 19.63 -9.81 5.70
N ALA A 21 18.43 -9.38 6.11
CA ALA A 21 18.17 -7.98 6.41
C ALA A 21 19.06 -7.48 7.55
N ASP A 22 19.14 -8.24 8.64
CA ASP A 22 20.00 -7.89 9.80
C ASP A 22 21.48 -7.92 9.42
N LYS A 23 21.95 -8.89 8.65
CA LYS A 23 23.33 -8.94 8.14
C LYS A 23 23.63 -7.77 7.19
N CYS A 24 22.70 -7.40 6.31
CA CYS A 24 22.86 -6.26 5.42
C CYS A 24 23.04 -4.98 6.24
N ALA A 25 22.13 -4.72 7.16
CA ALA A 25 22.17 -3.52 8.00
C ALA A 25 23.40 -3.50 8.93
N SER A 26 23.83 -4.63 9.50
CA SER A 26 25.00 -4.67 10.40
C SER A 26 26.31 -4.42 9.66
N LYS A 27 26.47 -5.01 8.47
CA LYS A 27 27.67 -4.82 7.63
C LYS A 27 27.71 -3.44 6.98
N GLY A 28 26.54 -2.90 6.58
CA GLY A 28 26.38 -1.58 5.99
C GLY A 28 25.78 -0.55 6.95
N SER A 29 26.12 -0.57 8.24
CA SER A 29 25.47 0.29 9.25
C SER A 29 25.67 1.79 9.06
N LYS A 30 26.65 2.19 8.24
CA LYS A 30 26.91 3.59 7.84
C LYS A 30 26.45 3.90 6.43
N ASP A 31 26.02 2.89 5.67
CA ASP A 31 25.63 2.99 4.28
C ASP A 31 24.10 3.08 4.20
N PRO A 32 23.53 4.23 3.75
CA PRO A 32 22.09 4.40 3.64
C PRO A 32 21.45 3.44 2.63
N ASP A 33 22.17 3.00 1.58
CA ASP A 33 21.67 2.01 0.64
C ASP A 33 21.45 0.64 1.29
N ALA A 34 22.40 0.18 2.09
CA ALA A 34 22.28 -1.08 2.81
C ALA A 34 21.13 -1.06 3.82
N LEU A 35 20.91 0.09 4.47
CA LEU A 35 19.80 0.30 5.40
C LEU A 35 18.46 0.36 4.64
N ALA A 36 18.39 1.08 3.53
CA ALA A 36 17.20 1.13 2.68
C ALA A 36 16.82 -0.25 2.14
N LEU A 37 17.82 -1.03 1.72
CA LEU A 37 17.63 -2.40 1.24
C LEU A 37 17.13 -3.34 2.34
N SER A 38 17.60 -3.17 3.57
CA SER A 38 17.11 -3.92 4.75
C SER A 38 15.64 -3.58 5.05
N GLY A 39 15.27 -2.31 4.97
CA GLY A 39 13.88 -1.87 5.07
C GLY A 39 12.99 -2.47 3.97
N ARG A 40 13.45 -2.46 2.72
CA ARG A 40 12.76 -3.07 1.57
C ARG A 40 12.52 -4.58 1.76
N ILE A 41 13.45 -5.32 2.33
CA ILE A 41 13.27 -6.75 2.64
C ILE A 41 12.06 -6.93 3.55
N TRP A 42 11.92 -6.12 4.61
CA TRP A 42 10.79 -6.19 5.52
C TRP A 42 9.46 -5.79 4.85
N ILE A 43 9.46 -4.80 3.96
CA ILE A 43 8.28 -4.43 3.16
C ILE A 43 7.81 -5.61 2.31
N ASN A 44 8.72 -6.39 1.74
CA ASN A 44 8.37 -7.56 0.93
C ASN A 44 7.74 -8.70 1.76
N MET A 45 7.96 -8.72 3.07
CA MET A 45 7.34 -9.69 3.99
C MET A 45 6.02 -9.19 4.61
N ARG A 46 5.45 -8.06 4.16
CA ARG A 46 4.28 -7.40 4.78
C ARG A 46 3.05 -8.30 4.92
N ASP A 47 2.84 -9.22 3.98
CA ASP A 47 1.65 -10.09 3.98
C ASP A 47 1.78 -11.26 4.98
N SER A 48 2.98 -11.54 5.46
CA SER A 48 3.29 -12.68 6.33
C SER A 48 3.84 -12.31 7.70
N GLU A 49 4.32 -11.06 7.89
CA GLU A 49 4.99 -10.62 9.10
C GLU A 49 4.28 -9.45 9.76
N LYS A 50 3.67 -9.66 10.91
CA LYS A 50 2.91 -8.61 11.63
C LYS A 50 3.73 -7.37 12.00
N LYS A 51 5.04 -7.51 12.23
CA LYS A 51 5.93 -6.41 12.64
C LYS A 51 6.68 -5.78 11.46
N TRP A 52 6.27 -6.07 10.22
CA TRP A 52 6.97 -5.65 9.03
C TRP A 52 7.16 -4.12 8.95
N PHE A 53 6.10 -3.35 9.23
CA PHE A 53 6.16 -1.90 9.14
C PHE A 53 7.16 -1.32 10.13
N LYS A 54 7.04 -1.66 11.42
CA LYS A 54 7.95 -1.15 12.46
C LYS A 54 9.41 -1.51 12.17
N LYS A 55 9.66 -2.70 11.65
CA LYS A 55 11.02 -3.13 11.29
C LYS A 55 11.54 -2.43 10.05
N SER A 56 10.72 -2.23 9.01
CA SER A 56 11.14 -1.45 7.84
C SER A 56 11.41 0.01 8.20
N GLU A 57 10.54 0.63 9.00
CA GLU A 57 10.67 1.98 9.53
C GLU A 57 12.00 2.15 10.28
N ASP A 58 12.30 1.27 11.23
CA ASP A 58 13.55 1.31 12.02
C ASP A 58 14.81 1.35 11.12
N PHE A 59 14.83 0.61 10.01
CA PHE A 59 15.96 0.62 9.08
C PHE A 59 15.99 1.87 8.20
N LEU A 60 14.85 2.28 7.68
CA LEU A 60 14.73 3.42 6.78
C LEU A 60 15.03 4.74 7.50
N GLU A 61 14.54 4.90 8.74
CA GLU A 61 14.91 6.04 9.58
C GLU A 61 16.42 6.09 9.87
N LYS A 62 17.06 4.93 10.11
CA LYS A 62 18.51 4.90 10.27
C LYS A 62 19.22 5.34 9.00
N GLY A 63 18.71 4.95 7.82
CA GLY A 63 19.22 5.43 6.53
C GLY A 63 19.11 6.95 6.41
N LEU A 64 17.94 7.51 6.70
CA LEU A 64 17.68 8.95 6.68
C LEU A 64 18.48 9.73 7.75
N LYS A 65 18.80 9.10 8.89
CA LYS A 65 19.72 9.70 9.87
C LYS A 65 21.15 9.77 9.37
N ARG A 66 21.58 8.88 8.47
CA ARG A 66 22.90 8.93 7.82
C ARG A 66 22.95 9.97 6.71
N ASP A 67 21.94 9.98 5.88
CA ASP A 67 21.76 10.93 4.79
C ASP A 67 20.26 11.25 4.63
N LYS A 68 19.87 12.45 5.06
CA LYS A 68 18.48 12.91 4.98
C LYS A 68 17.97 13.03 3.54
N GLU A 69 18.89 13.25 2.62
CA GLU A 69 18.60 13.43 1.20
C GLU A 69 18.69 12.11 0.41
N HIS A 70 18.99 11.00 1.07
CA HIS A 70 19.12 9.71 0.42
C HIS A 70 17.83 9.25 -0.24
N GLU A 71 17.83 9.25 -1.57
CA GLU A 71 16.66 9.04 -2.40
C GLU A 71 16.04 7.65 -2.18
N GLY A 72 16.87 6.60 -2.12
CA GLY A 72 16.43 5.23 -1.88
C GLY A 72 15.72 5.06 -0.54
N SER A 73 16.25 5.66 0.54
CA SER A 73 15.61 5.63 1.86
C SER A 73 14.26 6.37 1.85
N GLN A 74 14.19 7.53 1.23
CA GLN A 74 12.93 8.30 1.11
C GLN A 74 11.90 7.53 0.29
N TYR A 75 12.29 6.97 -0.85
CA TYR A 75 11.38 6.19 -1.68
C TYR A 75 10.80 4.98 -0.94
N TRP A 76 11.66 4.15 -0.33
CA TRP A 76 11.19 2.96 0.37
C TRP A 76 10.41 3.29 1.64
N TYR A 77 10.69 4.43 2.29
CA TYR A 77 9.88 4.89 3.41
C TYR A 77 8.48 5.29 2.94
N GLY A 78 8.36 6.02 1.83
CA GLY A 78 7.07 6.29 1.20
C GLY A 78 6.32 5.00 0.84
N VAL A 79 7.02 3.97 0.33
CA VAL A 79 6.42 2.66 0.04
C VAL A 79 5.93 1.96 1.31
N ALA A 80 6.70 2.02 2.40
CA ALA A 80 6.28 1.44 3.69
C ALA A 80 5.02 2.13 4.23
N LEU A 81 4.99 3.45 4.21
CA LEU A 81 3.84 4.26 4.62
C LEU A 81 2.60 3.96 3.77
N LEU A 82 2.76 3.87 2.45
CA LEU A 82 1.68 3.54 1.52
C LEU A 82 1.02 2.20 1.87
N TYR A 83 1.82 1.15 2.09
CA TYR A 83 1.28 -0.17 2.46
C TYR A 83 0.80 -0.25 3.91
N ASN A 84 1.20 0.70 4.77
CA ASN A 84 0.66 0.87 6.12
C ASN A 84 -0.56 1.79 6.17
N TYR A 85 -1.11 2.17 5.00
CA TYR A 85 -2.30 3.02 4.84
C TYR A 85 -2.14 4.48 5.35
N GLN A 86 -0.90 4.95 5.47
CA GLN A 86 -0.54 6.34 5.80
C GLN A 86 -0.33 7.12 4.49
N PHE A 87 -1.42 7.36 3.77
CA PHE A 87 -1.38 7.82 2.37
C PHE A 87 -0.89 9.25 2.23
N ASP A 88 -1.25 10.14 3.15
CA ASP A 88 -0.84 11.55 3.13
C ASP A 88 0.67 11.67 3.32
N GLU A 89 1.22 10.99 4.34
CA GLU A 89 2.65 10.97 4.60
C GLU A 89 3.43 10.31 3.43
N ALA A 90 2.88 9.23 2.87
CA ALA A 90 3.48 8.57 1.70
C ALA A 90 3.54 9.51 0.50
N GLU A 91 2.50 10.33 0.26
CA GLU A 91 2.45 11.32 -0.80
C GLU A 91 3.61 12.32 -0.69
N ASP A 92 3.87 12.83 0.52
CA ASP A 92 4.95 13.79 0.76
C ASP A 92 6.33 13.20 0.46
N TYR A 93 6.58 11.96 0.89
CA TYR A 93 7.84 11.27 0.59
C TYR A 93 8.03 11.08 -0.92
N PHE A 94 7.02 10.61 -1.63
CA PHE A 94 7.13 10.42 -3.08
C PHE A 94 7.31 11.73 -3.82
N LYS A 95 6.61 12.80 -3.44
CA LYS A 95 6.79 14.14 -4.00
C LYS A 95 8.23 14.63 -3.84
N ASN A 96 8.82 14.44 -2.65
CA ASN A 96 10.20 14.82 -2.41
C ASN A 96 11.18 14.06 -3.32
N VAL A 97 10.97 12.73 -3.51
CA VAL A 97 11.80 11.92 -4.40
C VAL A 97 11.65 12.35 -5.86
N VAL A 98 10.42 12.62 -6.33
CA VAL A 98 10.18 13.11 -7.70
C VAL A 98 10.91 14.43 -7.97
N ASN A 99 10.90 15.34 -7.01
CA ASN A 99 11.55 16.64 -7.15
C ASN A 99 13.08 16.56 -7.28
N LYS A 100 13.70 15.48 -6.78
CA LYS A 100 15.15 15.25 -6.90
C LYS A 100 15.58 14.85 -8.30
N ARG A 101 14.69 14.32 -9.13
CA ARG A 101 14.95 13.86 -10.50
C ARG A 101 16.07 12.81 -10.60
N GLY A 102 16.25 12.00 -9.55
CA GLY A 102 17.25 10.95 -9.48
C GLY A 102 16.74 9.60 -9.98
N GLU A 103 17.42 8.54 -9.56
CA GLU A 103 17.16 7.16 -10.01
C GLU A 103 15.74 6.68 -9.68
N TYR A 104 15.22 7.04 -8.50
CA TYR A 104 13.89 6.62 -8.05
C TYR A 104 12.74 7.51 -8.52
N SER A 105 13.04 8.62 -9.21
CA SER A 105 12.03 9.64 -9.58
C SER A 105 10.87 9.06 -10.40
N GLY A 106 11.15 8.23 -11.39
CA GLY A 106 10.10 7.61 -12.21
C GLY A 106 9.22 6.63 -11.45
N LEU A 107 9.81 5.86 -10.54
CA LEU A 107 9.07 4.94 -9.67
C LEU A 107 8.22 5.72 -8.65
N ALA A 108 8.79 6.77 -8.09
CA ALA A 108 8.11 7.65 -7.13
C ALA A 108 6.94 8.41 -7.77
N ASP A 109 7.06 8.89 -9.00
CA ASP A 109 5.98 9.58 -9.72
C ASP A 109 4.72 8.70 -9.85
N SER A 110 4.91 7.43 -10.20
CA SER A 110 3.80 6.47 -10.28
C SER A 110 3.10 6.26 -8.92
N LYS A 111 3.90 6.14 -7.85
CA LYS A 111 3.37 5.98 -6.48
C LYS A 111 2.76 7.27 -5.94
N TRP A 112 3.34 8.42 -6.26
CA TRP A 112 2.79 9.73 -5.93
C TRP A 112 1.40 9.93 -6.53
N LYS A 113 1.24 9.67 -7.83
CA LYS A 113 -0.06 9.74 -8.51
C LYS A 113 -1.09 8.78 -7.90
N LEU A 114 -0.67 7.59 -7.48
CA LEU A 114 -1.54 6.66 -6.78
C LEU A 114 -1.96 7.21 -5.42
N SER A 115 -1.01 7.69 -4.61
CA SER A 115 -1.29 8.27 -3.29
C SER A 115 -2.27 9.43 -3.39
N GLN A 116 -2.07 10.35 -4.34
CA GLN A 116 -2.98 11.47 -4.59
C GLN A 116 -4.41 11.01 -4.91
N LYS A 117 -4.56 9.96 -5.72
CA LYS A 117 -5.90 9.42 -6.03
C LYS A 117 -6.56 8.84 -4.78
N ILE A 118 -5.80 8.12 -3.95
CA ILE A 118 -6.31 7.51 -2.72
C ILE A 118 -6.68 8.58 -1.70
N VAL A 119 -5.83 9.59 -1.50
CA VAL A 119 -6.09 10.71 -0.60
C VAL A 119 -7.38 11.45 -1.01
N ARG A 120 -7.57 11.72 -2.30
CA ARG A 120 -8.81 12.35 -2.80
C ARG A 120 -10.05 11.47 -2.64
N ALA A 121 -9.91 10.15 -2.79
CA ALA A 121 -11.00 9.20 -2.60
C ALA A 121 -11.39 9.04 -1.13
N MET A 122 -10.49 9.37 -0.19
CA MET A 122 -10.72 9.33 1.26
C MET A 122 -11.36 8.02 1.76
N PRO A 123 -10.76 6.84 1.48
CA PRO A 123 -11.36 5.58 1.91
C PRO A 123 -11.48 5.52 3.44
N GLY A 124 -12.71 5.49 3.95
CA GLY A 124 -13.00 5.56 5.38
C GLY A 124 -12.83 4.24 6.12
N THR A 125 -13.02 3.11 5.40
CA THR A 125 -12.99 1.78 6.00
C THR A 125 -11.66 1.06 5.78
N PRO A 126 -11.29 0.08 6.63
CA PRO A 126 -10.11 -0.77 6.40
C PRO A 126 -10.18 -1.53 5.06
N VAL A 127 -11.38 -1.91 4.63
CA VAL A 127 -11.60 -2.61 3.36
C VAL A 127 -11.36 -1.67 2.19
N GLY A 128 -11.92 -0.46 2.23
CA GLY A 128 -11.69 0.56 1.22
C GLY A 128 -10.20 0.88 1.04
N ARG A 129 -9.47 1.05 2.14
CA ARG A 129 -8.01 1.28 2.12
C ARG A 129 -7.25 0.12 1.47
N LYS A 130 -7.64 -1.13 1.77
CA LYS A 130 -7.04 -2.32 1.19
C LYS A 130 -7.33 -2.41 -0.32
N VAL A 131 -8.57 -2.15 -0.73
CA VAL A 131 -8.96 -2.19 -2.14
C VAL A 131 -8.29 -1.07 -2.94
N ALA A 132 -8.10 0.11 -2.35
CA ALA A 132 -7.42 1.24 -2.98
C ALA A 132 -5.97 0.93 -3.43
N LEU A 133 -5.30 -0.06 -2.81
CA LEU A 133 -3.96 -0.50 -3.17
C LEU A 133 -3.94 -1.60 -4.26
N LYS A 134 -5.09 -2.11 -4.70
CA LYS A 134 -5.16 -3.12 -5.76
C LYS A 134 -4.99 -2.46 -7.13
N GLU A 135 -4.14 -3.03 -7.97
CA GLU A 135 -3.99 -2.58 -9.37
C GLU A 135 -5.27 -2.80 -10.19
N ARG A 136 -5.98 -3.88 -9.90
CA ARG A 136 -7.26 -4.24 -10.53
C ARG A 136 -8.24 -4.69 -9.48
N ILE A 137 -9.41 -4.12 -9.51
CA ILE A 137 -10.54 -4.53 -8.69
C ILE A 137 -11.42 -5.50 -9.48
N ASN A 138 -11.98 -6.49 -8.78
CA ASN A 138 -12.94 -7.42 -9.33
C ASN A 138 -14.37 -7.08 -8.86
N ARG A 139 -15.38 -7.85 -9.34
CA ARG A 139 -16.79 -7.62 -8.97
C ARG A 139 -17.03 -7.76 -7.46
N ALA A 140 -16.34 -8.68 -6.80
CA ALA A 140 -16.45 -8.85 -5.34
C ALA A 140 -15.88 -7.64 -4.59
N ASP A 141 -14.71 -7.14 -5.01
CA ASP A 141 -14.14 -5.91 -4.45
C ASP A 141 -15.08 -4.73 -4.60
N LEU A 142 -15.73 -4.60 -5.78
CA LEU A 142 -16.69 -3.53 -6.05
C LEU A 142 -17.94 -3.67 -5.17
N ALA A 143 -18.48 -4.89 -5.02
CA ALA A 143 -19.63 -5.14 -4.15
C ALA A 143 -19.32 -4.79 -2.69
N VAL A 144 -18.14 -5.14 -2.21
CA VAL A 144 -17.70 -4.81 -0.85
C VAL A 144 -17.53 -3.29 -0.67
N LEU A 145 -16.98 -2.58 -1.67
CA LEU A 145 -16.89 -1.12 -1.62
C LEU A 145 -18.29 -0.48 -1.54
N PHE A 146 -19.23 -0.95 -2.32
CA PHE A 146 -20.61 -0.45 -2.27
C PHE A 146 -21.27 -0.71 -0.91
N SER A 147 -21.04 -1.86 -0.31
CA SER A 147 -21.60 -2.19 1.01
C SER A 147 -20.94 -1.40 2.13
N GLU A 148 -19.62 -1.37 2.17
CA GLU A 148 -18.86 -0.87 3.31
C GLU A 148 -18.58 0.63 3.25
N GLU A 149 -18.19 1.16 2.08
CA GLU A 149 -17.87 2.58 1.94
C GLU A 149 -19.11 3.42 1.67
N LEU A 150 -19.96 3.01 0.74
CA LEU A 150 -21.14 3.78 0.35
C LEU A 150 -22.40 3.41 1.17
N LYS A 151 -22.33 2.34 1.97
CA LYS A 151 -23.44 1.87 2.82
C LYS A 151 -24.76 1.78 2.05
N ILE A 152 -24.70 1.31 0.80
CA ILE A 152 -25.86 1.26 -0.11
C ILE A 152 -27.04 0.53 0.51
N GLY A 153 -26.80 -0.52 1.33
CA GLY A 153 -27.85 -1.22 2.07
C GLY A 153 -28.75 -0.26 2.87
N VAL A 154 -28.16 0.72 3.55
CA VAL A 154 -28.91 1.71 4.32
C VAL A 154 -29.80 2.60 3.44
N LEU A 155 -29.40 2.84 2.18
CA LEU A 155 -30.22 3.61 1.23
C LEU A 155 -31.44 2.80 0.78
N PHE A 156 -31.29 1.50 0.57
CA PHE A 156 -32.43 0.62 0.22
C PHE A 156 -33.37 0.41 1.41
N ASP A 157 -32.86 0.29 2.64
CA ASP A 157 -33.68 0.14 3.83
C ASP A 157 -34.54 1.39 4.12
N ARG A 158 -34.10 2.56 3.66
CA ARG A 158 -34.82 3.84 3.78
C ARG A 158 -35.78 4.11 2.63
N MET A 159 -35.71 3.38 1.54
CA MET A 159 -36.70 3.48 0.49
C MET A 159 -37.99 2.84 0.98
N PRO A 160 -39.13 3.57 0.98
CA PRO A 160 -40.42 2.93 1.24
C PRO A 160 -40.58 1.78 0.24
N ALA A 161 -40.92 0.63 0.76
CA ALA A 161 -41.23 -0.52 -0.11
C ALA A 161 -42.23 -0.05 -1.19
N GLN A 162 -41.73 0.18 -2.37
CA GLN A 162 -42.62 0.44 -3.52
C GLN A 162 -43.35 -0.88 -3.82
N THR A 163 -44.43 -1.10 -3.11
CA THR A 163 -45.38 -2.17 -3.39
C THR A 163 -46.20 -1.91 -4.68
N ALA A 164 -45.77 -0.96 -5.50
CA ALA A 164 -46.31 -0.73 -6.82
C ALA A 164 -45.61 -1.69 -7.80
N GLY A 165 -46.13 -2.92 -7.87
CA GLY A 165 -46.10 -3.85 -8.94
C GLY A 165 -45.12 -3.59 -10.10
N PHE A 166 -43.82 -3.96 -9.92
CA PHE A 166 -43.05 -4.34 -11.09
C PHE A 166 -43.69 -5.61 -11.69
N GLN A 167 -44.58 -5.42 -12.64
CA GLN A 167 -45.04 -6.52 -13.50
C GLN A 167 -43.95 -6.77 -14.55
N SER A 168 -43.43 -7.99 -14.55
CA SER A 168 -42.48 -8.38 -15.62
C SER A 168 -43.21 -8.24 -16.98
N PRO A 169 -42.47 -7.87 -18.05
CA PRO A 169 -43.09 -7.77 -19.39
C PRO A 169 -43.86 -9.00 -19.82
N SER A 170 -43.54 -10.19 -19.32
CA SER A 170 -44.25 -11.45 -19.55
C SER A 170 -45.60 -11.55 -18.83
N GLN A 171 -45.84 -10.76 -17.77
CA GLN A 171 -47.15 -10.71 -17.09
C GLN A 171 -48.06 -9.64 -17.68
N ALA A 172 -47.52 -8.58 -18.27
CA ALA A 172 -48.30 -7.55 -18.94
C ALA A 172 -48.89 -8.02 -20.28
N ALA A 173 -48.39 -9.10 -20.87
CA ALA A 173 -48.90 -9.66 -22.13
C ALA A 173 -50.05 -10.69 -21.96
N GLN A 174 -50.50 -10.95 -20.72
CA GLN A 174 -51.58 -11.92 -20.43
C GLN A 174 -52.90 -11.28 -19.98
N ASN A 175 -52.98 -9.96 -19.98
CA ASN A 175 -54.18 -9.18 -19.79
C ASN A 175 -54.48 -8.38 -21.07
#